data_5492b3e23397f7dee166c0f8ab6d676d
#
_entry.id   5492b3e23397f7dee166c0f8ab6d676d
#
_cell.length_a   1.000
_cell.length_b   1.000
_cell.length_c   1.000
_cell.angle_alpha   90.00
_cell.angle_beta   90.00
_cell.angle_gamma   90.00
#
_symmetry.space_group_name_H-M   'P 1'
#
loop_
_entity.id
_entity.type
_entity.pdbx_description
1 polymer ?
#
loop_
_entity_poly.entity_id
_entity_poly.type
_entity_poly.pdbx_seq_one_letter_code
_entity_poly.pdbx_strand_id
1 'polypeptide(L)'
;MSRKIEDLDPRCQDAARKTLNALNADDELKNSGVAGWLIVETRRELAVQMAYFSRGRMAPEHVRMMYDAAGIKQQLSDKETQTAITTTLKSKHLAGLAMDIVPIKADGKAWWDAPTRVWMRMATIAEGFGWESGVRWKDFPDYPHLQWRGA
;
A
#
# COMPACT_ATOMS: atom_id res chain seq x y z
N MET A 1 -6.85 -1.00 10.43
CA MET A 1 -6.54 -1.01 8.98
C MET A 1 -7.49 -1.94 8.25
N SER A 2 -8.08 -1.47 7.18
CA SER A 2 -8.93 -2.30 6.34
C SER A 2 -8.16 -2.83 5.12
N ARG A 3 -8.68 -3.95 4.57
CA ARG A 3 -8.25 -4.53 3.29
C ARG A 3 -9.42 -4.68 2.31
N LYS A 4 -10.55 -4.05 2.62
CA LYS A 4 -11.79 -4.20 1.85
C LYS A 4 -11.97 -3.01 0.92
N ILE A 5 -12.36 -3.29 -0.33
CA ILE A 5 -12.70 -2.24 -1.31
C ILE A 5 -13.90 -1.41 -0.82
N GLU A 6 -14.84 -2.03 -0.10
CA GLU A 6 -16.04 -1.37 0.44
C GLU A 6 -15.70 -0.27 1.45
N ASP A 7 -14.52 -0.31 2.05
CA ASP A 7 -14.03 0.73 2.99
C ASP A 7 -13.29 1.87 2.29
N LEU A 8 -13.07 1.77 0.98
CA LEU A 8 -12.63 2.90 0.17
C LEU A 8 -13.78 3.91 0.00
N ASP A 9 -13.40 5.15 -0.30
CA ASP A 9 -14.36 6.18 -0.70
C ASP A 9 -15.14 5.69 -1.94
N PRO A 10 -16.48 5.88 -1.97
CA PRO A 10 -17.30 5.42 -3.11
C PRO A 10 -16.80 5.88 -4.48
N ARG A 11 -16.14 7.04 -4.56
CA ARG A 11 -15.60 7.60 -5.80
C ARG A 11 -14.59 6.68 -6.49
N CYS A 12 -13.86 5.84 -5.73
CA CYS A 12 -12.79 5.02 -6.28
C CYS A 12 -13.03 3.50 -6.16
N GLN A 13 -14.13 3.06 -5.57
CA GLN A 13 -14.39 1.61 -5.41
C GLN A 13 -14.50 0.87 -6.75
N ASP A 14 -15.21 1.43 -7.72
CA ASP A 14 -15.36 0.82 -9.04
C ASP A 14 -14.00 0.75 -9.77
N ALA A 15 -13.22 1.83 -9.71
CA ALA A 15 -11.86 1.86 -10.26
C ALA A 15 -10.96 0.81 -9.61
N ALA A 16 -11.07 0.60 -8.30
CA ALA A 16 -10.30 -0.44 -7.60
C ALA A 16 -10.62 -1.84 -8.13
N ARG A 17 -11.91 -2.17 -8.29
CA ARG A 17 -12.33 -3.46 -8.84
C ARG A 17 -11.84 -3.66 -10.28
N LYS A 18 -12.00 -2.65 -11.12
CA LYS A 18 -11.54 -2.67 -12.53
C LYS A 18 -10.02 -2.84 -12.62
N THR A 19 -9.28 -2.14 -11.77
CA THR A 19 -7.82 -2.24 -11.72
C THR A 19 -7.38 -3.67 -11.38
N LEU A 20 -7.94 -4.26 -10.31
CA LEU A 20 -7.59 -5.63 -9.92
C LEU A 20 -7.98 -6.65 -10.99
N ASN A 21 -9.12 -6.48 -11.63
CA ASN A 21 -9.54 -7.35 -12.74
C ASN A 21 -8.56 -7.24 -13.93
N ALA A 22 -8.14 -6.03 -14.29
CA ALA A 22 -7.19 -5.80 -15.39
C ALA A 22 -5.81 -6.37 -15.06
N LEU A 23 -5.34 -6.19 -13.81
CA LEU A 23 -4.07 -6.76 -13.35
C LEU A 23 -4.09 -8.29 -13.39
N ASN A 24 -5.18 -8.91 -12.95
CA ASN A 24 -5.33 -10.36 -12.96
C ASN A 24 -5.46 -10.95 -14.36
N ALA A 25 -5.91 -10.16 -15.34
CA ALA A 25 -6.05 -10.57 -16.73
C ALA A 25 -4.82 -10.28 -17.59
N ASP A 26 -3.84 -9.52 -17.09
CA ASP A 26 -2.71 -9.06 -17.88
C ASP A 26 -1.70 -10.19 -18.16
N ASP A 27 -1.48 -10.49 -19.42
CA ASP A 27 -0.59 -11.58 -19.84
C ASP A 27 0.89 -11.31 -19.54
N GLU A 28 1.32 -10.05 -19.64
CA GLU A 28 2.70 -9.67 -19.32
C GLU A 28 3.02 -9.94 -17.86
N LEU A 29 2.10 -9.61 -16.94
CA LEU A 29 2.26 -9.91 -15.51
C LEU A 29 2.26 -11.41 -15.24
N LYS A 30 1.36 -12.16 -15.85
CA LYS A 30 1.32 -13.63 -15.75
C LYS A 30 2.63 -14.25 -16.22
N ASN A 31 3.14 -13.82 -17.38
CA ASN A 31 4.40 -14.30 -17.93
C ASN A 31 5.62 -13.89 -17.07
N SER A 32 5.49 -12.84 -16.27
CA SER A 32 6.51 -12.42 -15.30
C SER A 32 6.48 -13.20 -13.98
N GLY A 33 5.54 -14.13 -13.81
CA GLY A 33 5.43 -14.98 -12.63
C GLY A 33 4.40 -14.49 -11.60
N VAL A 34 3.56 -13.51 -11.94
CA VAL A 34 2.50 -13.02 -11.05
C VAL A 34 1.28 -13.94 -11.16
N ALA A 35 0.90 -14.56 -10.04
CA ALA A 35 -0.26 -15.44 -9.95
C ALA A 35 -1.55 -14.70 -9.54
N GLY A 36 -1.44 -13.49 -9.03
CA GLY A 36 -2.56 -12.67 -8.59
C GLY A 36 -2.12 -11.44 -7.85
N TRP A 37 -3.07 -10.70 -7.30
CA TRP A 37 -2.82 -9.47 -6.54
C TRP A 37 -3.58 -9.50 -5.22
N LEU A 38 -2.92 -9.05 -4.16
CA LEU A 38 -3.47 -8.99 -2.81
C LEU A 38 -3.58 -7.53 -2.38
N ILE A 39 -4.76 -7.13 -1.89
CA ILE A 39 -4.92 -5.85 -1.20
C ILE A 39 -4.37 -6.02 0.22
N VAL A 40 -3.38 -5.22 0.58
CA VAL A 40 -2.80 -5.24 1.93
C VAL A 40 -3.32 -4.11 2.81
N GLU A 41 -3.78 -3.02 2.22
CA GLU A 41 -4.41 -1.93 2.95
C GLU A 41 -5.33 -1.09 2.05
N THR A 42 -6.46 -0.64 2.58
CA THR A 42 -7.34 0.35 1.99
C THR A 42 -7.47 1.55 2.93
N ARG A 43 -8.47 1.60 3.79
CA ARG A 43 -8.66 2.68 4.76
C ARG A 43 -7.80 2.47 5.99
N ARG A 44 -7.17 3.55 6.43
CA ARG A 44 -6.33 3.60 7.64
C ARG A 44 -6.94 4.55 8.66
N GLU A 45 -6.92 4.15 9.92
CA GLU A 45 -7.32 5.01 11.03
C GLU A 45 -6.21 6.00 11.38
N LEU A 46 -6.58 7.17 11.91
CA LEU A 46 -5.62 8.21 12.29
C LEU A 46 -4.60 7.69 13.32
N ALA A 47 -5.03 6.92 14.31
CA ALA A 47 -4.14 6.35 15.31
C ALA A 47 -3.01 5.49 14.67
N VAL A 48 -3.34 4.73 13.63
CA VAL A 48 -2.37 3.92 12.88
C VAL A 48 -1.39 4.82 12.13
N GLN A 49 -1.89 5.88 11.50
CA GLN A 49 -1.02 6.84 10.78
C GLN A 49 -0.07 7.55 11.75
N MET A 50 -0.56 7.93 12.92
CA MET A 50 0.27 8.55 13.96
C MET A 50 1.36 7.60 14.46
N ALA A 51 1.02 6.32 14.67
CA ALA A 51 1.98 5.30 15.06
C ALA A 51 3.08 5.13 13.99
N TYR A 52 2.71 5.05 12.72
CA TYR A 52 3.69 4.96 11.62
C TYR A 52 4.58 6.19 11.55
N PHE A 53 4.00 7.39 11.74
CA PHE A 53 4.74 8.64 11.71
C PHE A 53 5.73 8.77 12.88
N SER A 54 5.48 8.11 14.01
CA SER A 54 6.36 8.14 15.18
C SER A 54 7.72 7.48 14.94
N ARG A 55 7.80 6.53 13.98
CA ARG A 55 9.05 5.85 13.64
C ARG A 55 10.09 6.83 13.09
N GLY A 56 11.30 6.75 13.62
CA GLY A 56 12.39 7.66 13.29
C GLY A 56 12.29 9.04 13.96
N ARG A 57 11.23 9.30 14.76
CA ARG A 57 10.99 10.60 15.40
C ARG A 57 10.86 10.53 16.92
N MET A 58 10.53 9.36 17.46
CA MET A 58 10.36 9.12 18.89
C MET A 58 11.27 8.00 19.36
N ALA A 59 11.54 7.94 20.67
CA ALA A 59 12.32 6.86 21.28
C ALA A 59 11.64 5.49 21.05
N PRO A 60 12.40 4.37 21.03
CA PRO A 60 11.83 3.05 20.75
C PRO A 60 10.63 2.66 21.60
N GLU A 61 10.68 2.92 22.90
CA GLU A 61 9.57 2.62 23.81
C GLU A 61 8.31 3.42 23.49
N HIS A 62 8.44 4.67 23.08
CA HIS A 62 7.30 5.51 22.69
C HIS A 62 6.70 5.06 21.35
N VAL A 63 7.52 4.66 20.38
CA VAL A 63 7.04 4.09 19.12
C VAL A 63 6.21 2.83 19.40
N ARG A 64 6.71 1.93 20.26
CA ARG A 64 5.98 0.71 20.63
C ARG A 64 4.67 1.02 21.34
N MET A 65 4.65 2.01 22.24
CA MET A 65 3.40 2.49 22.88
C MET A 65 2.38 2.98 21.86
N MET A 66 2.84 3.75 20.86
CA MET A 66 1.96 4.24 19.77
C MET A 66 1.38 3.07 18.97
N TYR A 67 2.19 2.06 18.66
CA TYR A 67 1.75 0.86 17.96
C TYR A 67 0.70 0.09 18.77
N ASP A 68 0.96 -0.13 20.05
CA ASP A 68 0.02 -0.81 20.95
C ASP A 68 -1.31 -0.05 21.06
N ALA A 69 -1.24 1.27 21.25
CA ALA A 69 -2.44 2.11 21.33
C ALA A 69 -3.26 2.11 20.04
N ALA A 70 -2.60 1.96 18.88
CA ALA A 70 -3.24 1.86 17.57
C ALA A 70 -3.78 0.44 17.27
N GLY A 71 -3.54 -0.54 18.15
CA GLY A 71 -3.92 -1.94 17.92
C GLY A 71 -3.06 -2.67 16.90
N ILE A 72 -1.87 -2.18 16.62
CA ILE A 72 -0.92 -2.80 15.67
C ILE A 72 -0.11 -3.86 16.41
N LYS A 73 -0.24 -5.12 16.02
CA LYS A 73 0.42 -6.25 16.71
C LYS A 73 1.85 -6.53 16.23
N GLN A 74 2.37 -5.74 15.31
CA GLN A 74 3.72 -5.92 14.78
C GLN A 74 4.77 -5.69 15.87
N GLN A 75 5.68 -6.64 16.03
CA GLN A 75 6.84 -6.51 16.92
C GLN A 75 7.94 -5.76 16.16
N LEU A 76 8.40 -4.63 16.70
CA LEU A 76 9.45 -3.82 16.09
C LEU A 76 10.77 -4.00 16.82
N SER A 77 11.85 -4.23 16.07
CA SER A 77 13.23 -4.09 16.57
C SER A 77 13.53 -2.60 16.85
N ASP A 78 14.57 -2.33 17.62
CA ASP A 78 15.00 -0.96 17.89
C ASP A 78 15.34 -0.22 16.59
N LYS A 79 16.01 -0.90 15.66
CA LYS A 79 16.32 -0.35 14.33
C LYS A 79 15.05 0.04 13.56
N GLU A 80 14.04 -0.82 13.56
CA GLU A 80 12.77 -0.53 12.89
C GLU A 80 12.07 0.66 13.52
N THR A 81 12.08 0.80 14.86
CA THR A 81 11.48 1.96 15.53
C THR A 81 12.15 3.27 15.14
N GLN A 82 13.42 3.25 14.78
CA GLN A 82 14.22 4.42 14.41
C GLN A 82 14.29 4.65 12.89
N THR A 83 13.63 3.83 12.10
CA THR A 83 13.57 3.95 10.65
C THR A 83 12.24 4.56 10.22
N ALA A 84 12.26 5.76 9.64
CA ALA A 84 11.06 6.41 9.14
C ALA A 84 10.43 5.61 7.99
N ILE A 85 9.11 5.44 8.03
CA ILE A 85 8.34 4.74 6.98
C ILE A 85 7.29 5.62 6.33
N THR A 86 7.05 6.80 6.85
CA THR A 86 6.16 7.79 6.25
C THR A 86 6.65 9.20 6.52
N THR A 87 6.42 10.10 5.58
CA THR A 87 6.78 11.51 5.67
C THR A 87 5.60 12.40 6.02
N THR A 88 4.39 11.84 6.17
CA THR A 88 3.16 12.61 6.32
C THR A 88 2.22 12.06 7.39
N LEU A 89 1.50 12.97 8.04
CA LEU A 89 0.30 12.67 8.83
C LEU A 89 -0.98 12.75 7.98
N LYS A 90 -0.90 13.27 6.76
CA LYS A 90 -2.04 13.46 5.84
C LYS A 90 -2.03 12.40 4.73
N SER A 91 -2.11 11.14 5.10
CA SER A 91 -2.16 10.04 4.12
C SER A 91 -3.53 9.99 3.43
N LYS A 92 -3.54 9.68 2.14
CA LYS A 92 -4.78 9.41 1.38
C LYS A 92 -5.55 8.20 1.91
N HIS A 93 -4.88 7.27 2.57
CA HIS A 93 -5.53 6.15 3.26
C HIS A 93 -6.52 6.60 4.35
N LEU A 94 -6.28 7.73 5.02
CA LEU A 94 -7.19 8.26 6.04
C LEU A 94 -8.56 8.61 5.46
N ALA A 95 -8.59 9.08 4.23
CA ALA A 95 -9.83 9.42 3.52
C ALA A 95 -10.43 8.25 2.74
N GLY A 96 -9.80 7.07 2.77
CA GLY A 96 -10.19 5.95 1.91
C GLY A 96 -9.88 6.17 0.43
N LEU A 97 -8.95 7.07 0.12
CA LEU A 97 -8.57 7.44 -1.25
C LEU A 97 -7.24 6.83 -1.68
N ALA A 98 -6.83 5.76 -1.02
CA ALA A 98 -5.64 5.01 -1.38
C ALA A 98 -5.81 3.53 -1.07
N MET A 99 -5.09 2.69 -1.81
CA MET A 99 -4.94 1.27 -1.52
C MET A 99 -3.50 0.84 -1.78
N ASP A 100 -3.04 -0.11 -0.98
CA ASP A 100 -1.77 -0.78 -1.20
C ASP A 100 -2.05 -2.20 -1.69
N ILE A 101 -1.37 -2.59 -2.78
CA ILE A 101 -1.50 -3.93 -3.37
C ILE A 101 -0.14 -4.53 -3.61
N VAL A 102 -0.07 -5.86 -3.53
CA VAL A 102 1.17 -6.60 -3.75
C VAL A 102 0.92 -7.78 -4.68
N PRO A 103 1.84 -8.10 -5.61
CA PRO A 103 1.71 -9.31 -6.43
C PRO A 103 1.88 -10.56 -5.59
N ILE A 104 1.27 -11.66 -6.05
CA ILE A 104 1.34 -12.97 -5.41
C ILE A 104 2.11 -13.91 -6.32
N LYS A 105 3.01 -14.70 -5.76
CA LYS A 105 3.72 -15.78 -6.44
C LYS A 105 2.84 -17.02 -6.59
N ALA A 106 3.28 -17.97 -7.44
CA ALA A 106 2.58 -19.24 -7.66
C ALA A 106 2.36 -20.06 -6.38
N ASP A 107 3.22 -19.91 -5.35
CA ASP A 107 3.07 -20.53 -4.04
C ASP A 107 2.05 -19.84 -3.11
N GLY A 108 1.38 -18.79 -3.60
CA GLY A 108 0.39 -18.02 -2.85
C GLY A 108 0.97 -16.94 -1.93
N LYS A 109 2.28 -16.80 -1.87
CA LYS A 109 2.93 -15.79 -0.99
C LYS A 109 3.03 -14.44 -1.66
N ALA A 110 2.90 -13.38 -0.85
CA ALA A 110 3.12 -12.00 -1.29
C ALA A 110 4.57 -11.82 -1.79
N TRP A 111 4.71 -11.20 -2.94
CA TRP A 111 5.99 -11.02 -3.61
C TRP A 111 6.48 -9.57 -3.47
N TRP A 112 6.92 -9.21 -2.27
CA TRP A 112 7.36 -7.86 -1.95
C TRP A 112 8.63 -7.44 -2.72
N ASP A 113 9.50 -8.38 -3.02
CA ASP A 113 10.73 -8.19 -3.79
C ASP A 113 10.57 -8.52 -5.28
N ALA A 114 9.36 -8.39 -5.80
CA ALA A 114 9.10 -8.57 -7.23
C ALA A 114 9.99 -7.64 -8.07
N PRO A 115 10.40 -8.08 -9.28
CA PRO A 115 11.21 -7.23 -10.16
C PRO A 115 10.52 -5.90 -10.44
N THR A 116 11.31 -4.85 -10.59
CA THR A 116 10.82 -3.48 -10.88
C THR A 116 9.85 -3.46 -12.06
N ARG A 117 10.08 -4.27 -13.11
CA ARG A 117 9.19 -4.35 -14.26
C ARG A 117 7.74 -4.75 -13.90
N VAL A 118 7.57 -5.58 -12.86
CA VAL A 118 6.23 -5.99 -12.37
C VAL A 118 5.51 -4.80 -11.76
N TRP A 119 6.20 -4.04 -10.90
CA TRP A 119 5.65 -2.84 -10.28
C TRP A 119 5.37 -1.74 -11.30
N MET A 120 6.24 -1.57 -12.28
CA MET A 120 6.05 -0.59 -13.37
C MET A 120 4.84 -0.94 -14.25
N ARG A 121 4.66 -2.23 -14.55
CA ARG A 121 3.48 -2.67 -15.32
C ARG A 121 2.19 -2.46 -14.52
N MET A 122 2.20 -2.78 -13.24
CA MET A 122 1.07 -2.50 -12.34
C MET A 122 0.73 -1.01 -12.35
N ALA A 123 1.73 -0.14 -12.20
CA ALA A 123 1.53 1.32 -12.22
C ALA A 123 0.87 1.79 -13.52
N THR A 124 1.36 1.33 -14.66
CA THR A 124 0.81 1.69 -15.98
C THR A 124 -0.66 1.29 -16.10
N ILE A 125 -1.02 0.09 -15.67
CA ILE A 125 -2.41 -0.39 -15.71
C ILE A 125 -3.29 0.44 -14.76
N ALA A 126 -2.85 0.63 -13.51
CA ALA A 126 -3.61 1.37 -12.51
C ALA A 126 -3.85 2.84 -12.91
N GLU A 127 -2.85 3.48 -13.49
CA GLU A 127 -2.95 4.86 -13.99
C GLU A 127 -4.04 5.01 -15.04
N GLY A 128 -4.26 3.98 -15.85
CA GLY A 128 -5.36 3.96 -16.83
C GLY A 128 -6.76 3.97 -16.22
N PHE A 129 -6.88 3.67 -14.93
CA PHE A 129 -8.15 3.70 -14.20
C PHE A 129 -8.28 4.88 -13.22
N GLY A 130 -7.36 5.83 -13.25
CA GLY A 130 -7.43 7.05 -12.44
C GLY A 130 -6.59 7.05 -11.17
N TRP A 131 -5.67 6.10 -11.01
CA TRP A 131 -4.75 6.07 -9.88
C TRP A 131 -3.45 6.81 -10.19
N GLU A 132 -2.84 7.35 -9.15
CA GLU A 132 -1.45 7.76 -9.12
C GLU A 132 -0.67 6.67 -8.36
N SER A 133 0.42 6.18 -8.94
CA SER A 133 1.21 5.13 -8.32
C SER A 133 2.44 5.69 -7.61
N GLY A 134 2.69 5.22 -6.40
CA GLY A 134 3.91 5.52 -5.65
C GLY A 134 5.19 4.97 -6.28
N VAL A 135 5.07 4.07 -7.26
CA VAL A 135 6.21 3.60 -8.07
C VAL A 135 6.91 4.76 -8.79
N ARG A 136 6.12 5.76 -9.21
CA ARG A 136 6.61 6.93 -9.98
C ARG A 136 7.22 8.02 -9.10
N TRP A 137 7.11 7.93 -7.79
CA TRP A 137 7.62 8.98 -6.91
C TRP A 137 9.15 9.00 -6.91
N LYS A 138 9.70 10.20 -7.07
CA LYS A 138 11.13 10.39 -7.28
C LYS A 138 11.94 10.27 -5.99
N ASP A 139 11.48 10.91 -4.91
CA ASP A 139 12.27 11.06 -3.68
C ASP A 139 11.99 9.99 -2.64
N PHE A 140 10.78 9.42 -2.65
CA PHE A 140 10.37 8.37 -1.72
C PHE A 140 9.41 7.43 -2.45
N PRO A 141 9.90 6.57 -3.36
CA PRO A 141 9.05 5.63 -4.06
C PRO A 141 8.39 4.66 -3.09
N ASP A 142 7.09 4.42 -3.30
CA ASP A 142 6.30 3.51 -2.51
C ASP A 142 5.57 2.56 -3.47
N TYR A 143 6.16 1.41 -3.73
CA TYR A 143 5.78 0.52 -4.82
C TYR A 143 4.36 -0.05 -4.71
N PRO A 144 3.86 -0.48 -3.54
CA PRO A 144 2.50 -1.00 -3.44
C PRO A 144 1.42 0.07 -3.49
N HIS A 145 1.77 1.34 -3.29
CA HIS A 145 0.83 2.43 -3.07
C HIS A 145 0.16 2.94 -4.35
N LEU A 146 -1.16 2.97 -4.34
CA LEU A 146 -2.02 3.61 -5.34
C LEU A 146 -2.94 4.60 -4.65
N GLN A 147 -2.94 5.86 -5.08
CA GLN A 147 -3.85 6.88 -4.54
C GLN A 147 -4.76 7.46 -5.62
N TRP A 148 -6.00 7.74 -5.24
CA TRP A 148 -7.00 8.23 -6.15
C TRP A 148 -6.70 9.65 -6.63
N ARG A 149 -6.71 9.82 -7.92
CA ARG A 149 -6.45 11.07 -8.62
C ARG A 149 -7.68 11.54 -9.38
N GLY A 150 -8.54 10.62 -9.75
CA GLY A 150 -9.70 10.82 -10.59
C GLY A 150 -9.47 10.33 -12.01
N ALA A 151 -10.52 9.87 -12.61
CA ALA A 151 -10.49 9.42 -14.01
C ALA A 151 -10.56 10.61 -14.97
#